data_cc5765a99e4c2af1e79fd964980c084e
#
_entry.id   cc5765a99e4c2af1e79fd964980c084e
#
_cell.length_a   1.000
_cell.length_b   1.000
_cell.length_c   1.000
_cell.angle_alpha   90.00
_cell.angle_beta   90.00
_cell.angle_gamma   90.00
#
_symmetry.space_group_name_H-M   'P 1'
#
loop_
_entity.id
_entity.type
_entity.pdbx_description
1 polymer ?
#
loop_
_entity_poly.entity_id
_entity_poly.type
_entity_poly.pdbx_seq_one_letter_code
_entity_poly.pdbx_strand_id
1 'polypeptide(L)'
;MSRFLIVDDHSIVRSGLILLIKDFMSHTEIDEAYDGDSAFGKIKQNNYDLVIMDVNMPNTDSLGILNSILSFKPATKIIIFSMNAEELYAKRYLKMGAMGYLRKDAPGSEIQKAITSVLNNKKYISTELSEILLSDLQDKKHLENPFDKLSPREFELVQHLSRGESVAQISQTLNLHKSTVGTHKARIFEKLQCANVIELNKLAEIHNVILTT
;
A
#
# COMPACT_ATOMS: atom_id res chain seq x y z
N MET A 1 2.62 4.30 -27.58
CA MET A 1 2.33 5.44 -26.71
C MET A 1 1.88 4.83 -25.41
N SER A 2 2.56 5.13 -24.29
CA SER A 2 2.20 4.54 -23.00
C SER A 2 1.03 5.28 -22.39
N ARG A 3 0.15 4.55 -21.68
CA ARG A 3 -1.01 5.14 -21.01
C ARG A 3 -0.99 4.80 -19.51
N PHE A 4 -1.01 5.84 -18.67
CA PHE A 4 -0.94 5.71 -17.22
C PHE A 4 -2.22 6.19 -16.57
N LEU A 5 -2.49 5.66 -15.38
CA LEU A 5 -3.53 6.16 -14.48
C LEU A 5 -2.89 6.55 -13.15
N ILE A 6 -3.13 7.78 -12.73
CA ILE A 6 -2.72 8.27 -11.40
C ILE A 6 -3.97 8.35 -10.54
N VAL A 7 -3.94 7.66 -9.39
CA VAL A 7 -5.04 7.55 -8.45
C VAL A 7 -4.61 8.12 -7.10
N ASP A 8 -5.11 9.29 -6.74
CA ASP A 8 -4.82 9.99 -5.49
C ASP A 8 -5.92 11.03 -5.22
N ASP A 9 -6.36 11.22 -4.00
CA ASP A 9 -7.37 12.23 -3.68
C ASP A 9 -6.80 13.65 -3.67
N HIS A 10 -5.46 13.81 -3.53
CA HIS A 10 -4.79 15.10 -3.52
C HIS A 10 -4.44 15.56 -4.95
N SER A 11 -5.11 16.59 -5.43
CA SER A 11 -4.88 17.15 -6.79
C SER A 11 -3.43 17.61 -7.03
N ILE A 12 -2.80 18.18 -6.00
CA ILE A 12 -1.41 18.65 -6.08
C ILE A 12 -0.42 17.50 -6.29
N VAL A 13 -0.65 16.36 -5.66
CA VAL A 13 0.17 15.15 -5.84
C VAL A 13 0.03 14.63 -7.26
N ARG A 14 -1.19 14.54 -7.77
CA ARG A 14 -1.43 14.10 -9.16
C ARG A 14 -0.76 15.04 -10.15
N SER A 15 -0.94 16.36 -10.01
CA SER A 15 -0.29 17.35 -10.89
C SER A 15 1.24 17.26 -10.84
N GLY A 16 1.82 17.07 -9.65
CA GLY A 16 3.26 16.89 -9.48
C GLY A 16 3.79 15.65 -10.19
N LEU A 17 3.11 14.51 -10.03
CA LEU A 17 3.46 13.27 -10.73
C LEU A 17 3.33 13.41 -12.26
N ILE A 18 2.28 14.08 -12.75
CA ILE A 18 2.09 14.33 -14.18
C ILE A 18 3.25 15.13 -14.76
N LEU A 19 3.63 16.23 -14.10
CA LEU A 19 4.75 17.06 -14.54
C LEU A 19 6.05 16.25 -14.57
N LEU A 20 6.34 15.54 -13.50
CA LEU A 20 7.52 14.70 -13.38
C LEU A 20 7.55 13.62 -14.46
N ILE A 21 6.45 12.90 -14.69
CA ILE A 21 6.39 11.84 -15.71
C ILE A 21 6.57 12.42 -17.11
N LYS A 22 5.93 13.54 -17.42
CA LYS A 22 6.04 14.19 -18.73
C LYS A 22 7.43 14.73 -19.03
N ASP A 23 8.22 15.06 -18.01
CA ASP A 23 9.61 15.50 -18.15
C ASP A 23 10.49 14.40 -18.76
N PHE A 24 10.35 13.15 -18.33
CA PHE A 24 11.16 12.03 -18.85
C PHE A 24 10.43 11.12 -19.84
N MET A 25 9.10 11.24 -19.94
CA MET A 25 8.25 10.46 -20.87
C MET A 25 7.21 11.35 -21.54
N SER A 26 7.67 12.29 -22.40
CA SER A 26 6.85 13.33 -23.00
C SER A 26 5.62 12.83 -23.80
N HIS A 27 5.66 11.61 -24.32
CA HIS A 27 4.59 11.02 -25.15
C HIS A 27 3.66 10.07 -24.38
N THR A 28 3.54 10.23 -23.05
CA THR A 28 2.67 9.42 -22.22
C THR A 28 1.30 10.10 -22.07
N GLU A 29 0.23 9.34 -22.34
CA GLU A 29 -1.12 9.72 -21.94
C GLU A 29 -1.32 9.44 -20.47
N ILE A 30 -1.87 10.40 -19.71
CA ILE A 30 -2.07 10.26 -18.29
C ILE A 30 -3.51 10.61 -17.96
N ASP A 31 -4.23 9.64 -17.44
CA ASP A 31 -5.55 9.81 -16.85
C ASP A 31 -5.42 9.98 -15.33
N GLU A 32 -6.37 10.69 -14.73
CA GLU A 32 -6.45 10.92 -13.29
C GLU A 32 -7.70 10.27 -12.70
N ALA A 33 -7.60 9.75 -11.49
CA ALA A 33 -8.73 9.37 -10.65
C ALA A 33 -8.51 9.90 -9.23
N TYR A 34 -9.57 10.30 -8.56
CA TYR A 34 -9.50 10.92 -7.23
C TYR A 34 -10.07 10.02 -6.12
N ASP A 35 -10.64 8.88 -6.50
CA ASP A 35 -11.14 7.84 -5.60
C ASP A 35 -11.09 6.47 -6.28
N GLY A 36 -11.44 5.44 -5.53
CA GLY A 36 -11.40 4.08 -6.02
C GLY A 36 -12.46 3.76 -7.05
N ASP A 37 -13.65 4.32 -6.94
CA ASP A 37 -14.74 4.06 -7.88
C ASP A 37 -14.41 4.65 -9.27
N SER A 38 -13.90 5.88 -9.30
CA SER A 38 -13.43 6.51 -10.54
C SER A 38 -12.25 5.75 -11.15
N ALA A 39 -11.30 5.26 -10.31
CA ALA A 39 -10.18 4.45 -10.77
C ALA A 39 -10.66 3.15 -11.40
N PHE A 40 -11.52 2.39 -10.71
CA PHE A 40 -12.02 1.13 -11.21
C PHE A 40 -12.89 1.31 -12.47
N GLY A 41 -13.70 2.37 -12.52
CA GLY A 41 -14.49 2.73 -13.72
C GLY A 41 -13.59 2.97 -14.94
N LYS A 42 -12.50 3.73 -14.78
CA LYS A 42 -11.53 3.98 -15.85
C LYS A 42 -10.80 2.71 -16.30
N ILE A 43 -10.39 1.86 -15.35
CA ILE A 43 -9.71 0.60 -15.66
C ILE A 43 -10.62 -0.39 -16.39
N LYS A 44 -11.92 -0.39 -16.12
CA LYS A 44 -12.87 -1.20 -16.90
C LYS A 44 -12.92 -0.80 -18.37
N GLN A 45 -12.88 0.49 -18.64
CA GLN A 45 -13.05 1.07 -19.98
C GLN A 45 -11.74 1.12 -20.78
N ASN A 46 -10.59 1.23 -20.10
CA ASN A 46 -9.31 1.46 -20.74
C ASN A 46 -8.25 0.46 -20.26
N ASN A 47 -7.22 0.26 -21.09
CA ASN A 47 -6.01 -0.46 -20.68
C ASN A 47 -4.95 0.56 -20.29
N TYR A 48 -4.29 0.32 -19.17
CA TYR A 48 -3.17 1.13 -18.68
C TYR A 48 -1.93 0.28 -18.59
N ASP A 49 -0.81 0.82 -19.07
CA ASP A 49 0.52 0.20 -18.94
C ASP A 49 1.01 0.29 -17.49
N LEU A 50 0.58 1.33 -16.75
CA LEU A 50 0.93 1.57 -15.37
C LEU A 50 -0.20 2.28 -14.63
N VAL A 51 -0.48 1.83 -13.41
CA VAL A 51 -1.30 2.54 -12.43
C VAL A 51 -0.42 2.93 -11.25
N ILE A 52 -0.39 4.22 -10.91
CA ILE A 52 0.23 4.73 -9.67
C ILE A 52 -0.90 5.06 -8.73
N MET A 53 -0.94 4.39 -7.58
CA MET A 53 -2.11 4.40 -6.72
C MET A 53 -1.77 4.73 -5.27
N ASP A 54 -2.39 5.79 -4.76
CA ASP A 54 -2.46 6.01 -3.32
C ASP A 54 -3.38 4.98 -2.65
N VAL A 55 -3.00 4.57 -1.46
CA VAL A 55 -3.77 3.62 -0.65
C VAL A 55 -4.46 4.26 0.55
N ASN A 56 -4.20 5.54 0.82
CA ASN A 56 -4.73 6.28 1.97
C ASN A 56 -5.83 7.28 1.56
N MET A 57 -6.64 6.95 0.56
CA MET A 57 -7.72 7.82 0.11
C MET A 57 -8.95 7.71 1.02
N PRO A 58 -9.55 8.85 1.45
CA PRO A 58 -10.78 8.84 2.26
C PRO A 58 -11.92 8.16 1.49
N ASN A 59 -12.84 7.55 2.23
CA ASN A 59 -14.02 6.87 1.67
C ASN A 59 -13.71 5.79 0.62
N THR A 60 -12.49 5.27 0.58
CA THR A 60 -12.05 4.30 -0.42
C THR A 60 -11.48 3.05 0.25
N ASP A 61 -12.00 1.88 -0.07
CA ASP A 61 -11.32 0.62 0.23
C ASP A 61 -10.22 0.37 -0.81
N SER A 62 -9.10 1.06 -0.66
CA SER A 62 -7.98 0.99 -1.61
C SER A 62 -7.46 -0.43 -1.81
N LEU A 63 -7.55 -1.29 -0.78
CA LEU A 63 -7.14 -2.69 -0.87
C LEU A 63 -8.13 -3.53 -1.65
N GLY A 64 -9.42 -3.32 -1.42
CA GLY A 64 -10.48 -3.96 -2.21
C GLY A 64 -10.36 -3.57 -3.68
N ILE A 65 -10.04 -2.31 -3.97
CA ILE A 65 -9.82 -1.82 -5.33
C ILE A 65 -8.56 -2.43 -5.96
N LEU A 66 -7.43 -2.46 -5.25
CA LEU A 66 -6.22 -3.14 -5.73
C LEU A 66 -6.52 -4.60 -6.12
N ASN A 67 -7.18 -5.35 -5.23
CA ASN A 67 -7.58 -6.73 -5.50
C ASN A 67 -8.54 -6.83 -6.69
N SER A 68 -9.50 -5.91 -6.79
CA SER A 68 -10.47 -5.88 -7.90
C SER A 68 -9.78 -5.61 -9.24
N ILE A 69 -8.83 -4.66 -9.26
CA ILE A 69 -8.04 -4.36 -10.46
C ILE A 69 -7.24 -5.58 -10.91
N LEU A 70 -6.48 -6.20 -9.99
CA LEU A 70 -5.64 -7.35 -10.30
C LEU A 70 -6.45 -8.60 -10.67
N SER A 71 -7.64 -8.77 -10.10
CA SER A 71 -8.56 -9.86 -10.48
C SER A 71 -9.19 -9.62 -11.85
N PHE A 72 -9.57 -8.39 -12.18
CA PHE A 72 -10.20 -8.03 -13.45
C PHE A 72 -9.20 -7.92 -14.60
N LYS A 73 -8.02 -7.34 -14.34
CA LYS A 73 -6.91 -7.18 -15.29
C LYS A 73 -5.59 -7.59 -14.66
N PRO A 74 -5.27 -8.89 -14.58
CA PRO A 74 -4.07 -9.40 -13.89
C PRO A 74 -2.74 -8.87 -14.46
N ALA A 75 -2.72 -8.42 -15.72
CA ALA A 75 -1.54 -7.87 -16.39
C ALA A 75 -1.29 -6.38 -16.05
N THR A 76 -2.20 -5.72 -15.30
CA THR A 76 -2.05 -4.31 -14.94
C THR A 76 -0.88 -4.15 -13.97
N LYS A 77 0.07 -3.32 -14.32
CA LYS A 77 1.21 -2.99 -13.46
C LYS A 77 0.78 -1.90 -12.49
N ILE A 78 1.02 -2.13 -11.20
CA ILE A 78 0.61 -1.19 -10.15
C ILE A 78 1.81 -0.83 -9.29
N ILE A 79 2.07 0.46 -9.12
CA ILE A 79 2.96 1.02 -8.11
C ILE A 79 2.09 1.65 -7.02
N ILE A 80 2.33 1.26 -5.79
CA ILE A 80 1.76 1.92 -4.62
C ILE A 80 2.55 3.19 -4.33
N PHE A 81 1.85 4.29 -4.08
CA PHE A 81 2.42 5.59 -3.79
C PHE A 81 1.82 6.16 -2.50
N SER A 82 2.53 6.09 -1.38
CA SER A 82 1.95 6.30 -0.05
C SER A 82 2.87 7.07 0.89
N MET A 83 2.28 7.74 1.91
CA MET A 83 3.05 8.32 3.03
C MET A 83 3.46 7.27 4.07
N ASN A 84 2.91 6.06 4.02
CA ASN A 84 3.21 5.02 4.98
C ASN A 84 4.66 4.53 4.84
N ALA A 85 5.24 4.12 5.96
CA ALA A 85 6.62 3.62 6.02
C ALA A 85 6.80 2.38 5.13
N GLU A 86 7.77 2.43 4.22
CA GLU A 86 8.00 1.38 3.23
C GLU A 86 8.34 0.04 3.90
N GLU A 87 9.19 0.07 4.91
CA GLU A 87 9.65 -1.09 5.66
C GLU A 87 8.50 -1.90 6.30
N LEU A 88 7.41 -1.24 6.64
CA LEU A 88 6.25 -1.87 7.27
C LEU A 88 5.21 -2.36 6.24
N TYR A 89 5.05 -1.67 5.13
CA TYR A 89 3.92 -1.89 4.23
C TYR A 89 4.31 -2.50 2.89
N ALA A 90 5.49 -2.21 2.34
CA ALA A 90 5.85 -2.60 0.98
C ALA A 90 5.78 -4.12 0.75
N LYS A 91 6.34 -4.92 1.67
CA LYS A 91 6.33 -6.39 1.58
C LYS A 91 4.92 -6.95 1.41
N ARG A 92 3.92 -6.34 2.08
CA ARG A 92 2.52 -6.75 2.01
C ARG A 92 1.90 -6.44 0.66
N TYR A 93 2.10 -5.22 0.15
CA TYR A 93 1.58 -4.83 -1.15
C TYR A 93 2.23 -5.60 -2.30
N LEU A 94 3.54 -5.85 -2.22
CA LEU A 94 4.27 -6.68 -3.19
C LEU A 94 3.80 -8.14 -3.19
N LYS A 95 3.43 -8.70 -2.03
CA LYS A 95 2.79 -10.03 -1.93
C LYS A 95 1.40 -10.05 -2.57
N MET A 96 0.65 -8.96 -2.52
CA MET A 96 -0.66 -8.84 -3.16
C MET A 96 -0.59 -8.67 -4.68
N GLY A 97 0.59 -8.43 -5.24
CA GLY A 97 0.78 -8.31 -6.69
C GLY A 97 1.16 -6.91 -7.16
N ALA A 98 1.33 -5.94 -6.26
CA ALA A 98 1.94 -4.68 -6.65
C ALA A 98 3.35 -4.91 -7.21
N MET A 99 3.72 -4.11 -8.21
CA MET A 99 5.02 -4.19 -8.87
C MET A 99 6.06 -3.27 -8.25
N GLY A 100 5.64 -2.32 -7.41
CA GLY A 100 6.52 -1.43 -6.67
C GLY A 100 5.78 -0.74 -5.52
N TYR A 101 6.55 -0.20 -4.61
CA TYR A 101 6.12 0.66 -3.53
C TYR A 101 7.02 1.89 -3.50
N LEU A 102 6.43 3.05 -3.38
CA LEU A 102 7.12 4.33 -3.30
C LEU A 102 6.51 5.19 -2.21
N ARG A 103 7.36 5.87 -1.47
CA ARG A 103 6.90 6.92 -0.57
C ARG A 103 6.56 8.18 -1.36
N LYS A 104 5.56 8.93 -0.91
CA LYS A 104 5.15 10.20 -1.56
C LYS A 104 6.22 11.31 -1.43
N ASP A 105 7.15 11.18 -0.48
CA ASP A 105 8.29 12.07 -0.30
C ASP A 105 9.57 11.59 -1.02
N ALA A 106 9.49 10.51 -1.80
CA ALA A 106 10.62 10.01 -2.58
C ALA A 106 11.09 11.06 -3.62
N PRO A 107 12.41 11.17 -3.84
CA PRO A 107 12.94 12.07 -4.86
C PRO A 107 12.49 11.64 -6.26
N GLY A 108 12.33 12.63 -7.17
CA GLY A 108 11.86 12.38 -8.55
C GLY A 108 12.69 11.37 -9.32
N SER A 109 14.00 11.30 -9.06
CA SER A 109 14.89 10.28 -9.66
C SER A 109 14.54 8.85 -9.25
N GLU A 110 14.04 8.67 -8.05
CA GLU A 110 13.60 7.36 -7.55
C GLU A 110 12.25 6.96 -8.17
N ILE A 111 11.33 7.91 -8.27
CA ILE A 111 10.04 7.71 -8.96
C ILE A 111 10.30 7.30 -10.42
N GLN A 112 11.24 7.98 -11.12
CA GLN A 112 11.62 7.64 -12.48
C GLN A 112 12.19 6.21 -12.59
N LYS A 113 13.09 5.82 -11.67
CA LYS A 113 13.65 4.46 -11.61
C LYS A 113 12.57 3.41 -11.42
N ALA A 114 11.63 3.64 -10.50
CA ALA A 114 10.53 2.74 -10.22
C ALA A 114 9.62 2.54 -11.43
N ILE A 115 9.19 3.64 -12.06
CA ILE A 115 8.36 3.59 -13.27
C ILE A 115 9.08 2.82 -14.39
N THR A 116 10.35 3.13 -14.65
CA THR A 116 11.14 2.46 -15.68
C THR A 116 11.29 0.97 -15.42
N SER A 117 11.59 0.58 -14.18
CA SER A 117 11.68 -0.84 -13.80
C SER A 117 10.38 -1.58 -14.03
N VAL A 118 9.28 -1.02 -13.56
CA VAL A 118 7.95 -1.65 -13.64
C VAL A 118 7.48 -1.75 -15.09
N LEU A 119 7.71 -0.76 -15.93
CA LEU A 119 7.41 -0.82 -17.35
C LEU A 119 8.19 -1.94 -18.04
N ASN A 120 9.42 -2.21 -17.63
CA ASN A 120 10.24 -3.32 -18.09
C ASN A 120 9.92 -4.67 -17.42
N ASN A 121 8.75 -4.82 -16.82
CA ASN A 121 8.27 -6.03 -16.13
C ASN A 121 9.16 -6.46 -14.93
N LYS A 122 9.92 -5.54 -14.34
CA LYS A 122 10.71 -5.80 -13.14
C LYS A 122 10.03 -5.16 -11.94
N LYS A 123 9.95 -5.90 -10.83
CA LYS A 123 9.53 -5.29 -9.56
C LYS A 123 10.52 -4.21 -9.14
N TYR A 124 10.00 -3.11 -8.65
CA TYR A 124 10.81 -2.07 -8.02
C TYR A 124 10.82 -2.27 -6.51
N ILE A 125 12.01 -2.28 -5.97
CA ILE A 125 12.29 -2.32 -4.52
C ILE A 125 13.37 -1.29 -4.26
N SER A 126 13.17 -0.41 -3.26
CA SER A 126 14.19 0.57 -2.85
C SER A 126 15.46 -0.12 -2.34
N THR A 127 16.56 0.60 -2.28
CA THR A 127 17.81 0.07 -1.72
C THR A 127 17.62 -0.32 -0.26
N GLU A 128 16.97 0.55 0.51
CA GLU A 128 16.68 0.36 1.93
C GLU A 128 15.83 -0.90 2.17
N LEU A 129 14.76 -1.07 1.41
CA LEU A 129 13.92 -2.27 1.52
C LEU A 129 14.68 -3.53 1.09
N SER A 130 15.56 -3.43 0.09
CA SER A 130 16.39 -4.56 -0.34
C SER A 130 17.33 -5.03 0.76
N GLU A 131 17.95 -4.10 1.50
CA GLU A 131 18.84 -4.41 2.63
C GLU A 131 18.07 -5.10 3.77
N ILE A 132 16.85 -4.61 4.09
CA ILE A 132 15.98 -5.24 5.09
C ILE A 132 15.61 -6.66 4.67
N LEU A 133 15.20 -6.86 3.43
CA LEU A 133 14.82 -8.18 2.93
C LEU A 133 16.02 -9.17 2.91
N LEU A 134 17.22 -8.68 2.63
CA LEU A 134 18.43 -9.49 2.66
C LEU A 134 18.83 -9.84 4.10
N SER A 135 18.71 -8.91 5.05
CA SER A 135 18.95 -9.19 6.47
C SER A 135 17.95 -10.23 7.01
N ASP A 136 16.67 -10.12 6.65
CA ASP A 136 15.63 -11.10 7.00
C ASP A 136 15.97 -12.52 6.49
N LEU A 137 16.63 -12.64 5.34
CA LEU A 137 17.03 -13.93 4.76
C LEU A 137 18.27 -14.52 5.43
N GLN A 138 19.19 -13.67 5.94
CA GLN A 138 20.44 -14.10 6.58
C GLN A 138 20.22 -14.55 8.02
N ASP A 139 19.31 -13.91 8.72
CA ASP A 139 18.95 -14.27 10.09
C ASP A 139 18.01 -15.49 10.12
N LYS A 140 18.59 -16.70 10.00
CA LYS A 140 17.88 -17.98 10.17
C LYS A 140 17.17 -18.15 11.54
N LYS A 141 17.35 -17.21 12.45
CA LYS A 141 16.70 -17.13 13.77
C LYS A 141 15.52 -16.16 13.83
N HIS A 142 15.18 -15.45 12.73
CA HIS A 142 13.93 -14.71 12.74
C HIS A 142 12.79 -15.72 12.84
N LEU A 143 12.30 -15.88 14.05
CA LEU A 143 10.93 -16.32 14.33
C LEU A 143 10.08 -15.59 13.30
N GLU A 144 9.35 -16.33 12.45
CA GLU A 144 8.45 -15.73 11.46
C GLU A 144 7.69 -14.60 12.12
N ASN A 145 7.87 -13.37 11.64
CA ASN A 145 7.17 -12.24 12.22
C ASN A 145 5.66 -12.50 12.07
N PRO A 146 4.91 -12.75 13.16
CA PRO A 146 3.51 -13.14 13.07
C PRO A 146 2.66 -12.09 12.35
N PHE A 147 3.10 -10.83 12.37
CA PHE A 147 2.44 -9.74 11.65
C PHE A 147 2.55 -9.87 10.12
N ASP A 148 3.47 -10.66 9.58
CA ASP A 148 3.55 -10.95 8.14
C ASP A 148 2.36 -11.76 7.59
N LYS A 149 1.57 -12.37 8.48
CA LYS A 149 0.32 -13.07 8.16
C LYS A 149 -0.87 -12.11 7.98
N LEU A 150 -0.70 -10.86 8.39
CA LEU A 150 -1.74 -9.85 8.28
C LEU A 150 -1.76 -9.24 6.88
N SER A 151 -2.97 -9.02 6.36
CA SER A 151 -3.15 -8.17 5.18
C SER A 151 -2.77 -6.72 5.52
N PRO A 152 -2.47 -5.86 4.52
CA PRO A 152 -2.20 -4.45 4.76
C PRO A 152 -3.30 -3.77 5.61
N ARG A 153 -4.58 -4.10 5.38
CA ARG A 153 -5.71 -3.54 6.13
C ARG A 153 -5.75 -4.00 7.58
N GLU A 154 -5.50 -5.28 7.81
CA GLU A 154 -5.38 -5.80 9.18
C GLU A 154 -4.19 -5.18 9.90
N PHE A 155 -3.07 -5.00 9.20
CA PHE A 155 -1.88 -4.35 9.75
C PHE A 155 -2.12 -2.87 10.07
N GLU A 156 -2.83 -2.14 9.21
CA GLU A 156 -3.24 -0.77 9.47
C GLU A 156 -4.14 -0.67 10.73
N LEU A 157 -5.10 -1.61 10.87
CA LEU A 157 -5.91 -1.67 12.09
C LEU A 157 -5.07 -1.93 13.35
N VAL A 158 -4.01 -2.72 13.27
CA VAL A 158 -3.09 -2.94 14.40
C VAL A 158 -2.50 -1.61 14.84
N GLN A 159 -2.06 -0.74 13.94
CA GLN A 159 -1.50 0.57 14.28
C GLN A 159 -2.50 1.44 15.07
N HIS A 160 -3.77 1.46 14.66
CA HIS A 160 -4.83 2.19 15.34
C HIS A 160 -5.18 1.58 16.71
N LEU A 161 -5.31 0.24 16.77
CA LEU A 161 -5.59 -0.47 18.03
C LEU A 161 -4.48 -0.26 19.04
N SER A 162 -3.23 -0.24 18.61
CA SER A 162 -2.06 -0.02 19.47
C SER A 162 -1.99 1.39 20.04
N ARG A 163 -2.54 2.39 19.35
CA ARG A 163 -2.71 3.75 19.86
C ARG A 163 -3.89 3.89 20.84
N GLY A 164 -4.62 2.81 21.11
CA GLY A 164 -5.78 2.82 22.01
C GLY A 164 -7.06 3.35 21.35
N GLU A 165 -7.09 3.51 20.04
CA GLU A 165 -8.29 3.99 19.35
C GLU A 165 -9.45 2.99 19.46
N SER A 166 -10.64 3.48 19.75
CA SER A 166 -11.85 2.70 19.82
C SER A 166 -12.31 2.26 18.41
N VAL A 167 -13.10 1.18 18.35
CA VAL A 167 -13.72 0.71 17.09
C VAL A 167 -14.51 1.83 16.39
N ALA A 168 -15.11 2.76 17.15
CA ALA A 168 -15.84 3.89 16.57
C ALA A 168 -14.90 4.91 15.93
N GLN A 169 -13.78 5.24 16.56
CA GLN A 169 -12.74 6.13 16.00
C GLN A 169 -12.11 5.50 14.76
N ILE A 170 -11.69 4.25 14.84
CA ILE A 170 -11.12 3.51 13.69
C ILE A 170 -12.11 3.47 12.52
N SER A 171 -13.40 3.23 12.80
CA SER A 171 -14.46 3.24 11.79
C SER A 171 -14.55 4.58 11.06
N GLN A 172 -14.42 5.70 11.76
CA GLN A 172 -14.41 7.03 11.18
C GLN A 172 -13.12 7.32 10.39
N THR A 173 -11.95 7.06 11.01
CA THR A 173 -10.65 7.33 10.39
C THR A 173 -10.45 6.53 9.10
N LEU A 174 -10.79 5.24 9.12
CA LEU A 174 -10.61 4.35 7.99
C LEU A 174 -11.82 4.27 7.05
N ASN A 175 -12.88 5.03 7.37
CA ASN A 175 -14.17 5.02 6.68
C ASN A 175 -14.71 3.60 6.43
N LEU A 176 -14.81 2.82 7.48
CA LEU A 176 -15.36 1.48 7.49
C LEU A 176 -16.61 1.42 8.37
N HIS A 177 -17.51 0.49 8.08
CA HIS A 177 -18.55 0.16 9.05
C HIS A 177 -17.96 -0.42 10.34
N LYS A 178 -18.53 -0.08 11.50
CA LYS A 178 -18.07 -0.60 12.82
C LYS A 178 -18.04 -2.14 12.85
N SER A 179 -18.99 -2.80 12.19
CA SER A 179 -19.02 -4.26 12.04
C SER A 179 -17.82 -4.80 11.28
N THR A 180 -17.39 -4.10 10.23
CA THR A 180 -16.20 -4.45 9.44
C THR A 180 -14.93 -4.33 10.28
N VAL A 181 -14.79 -3.23 11.03
CA VAL A 181 -13.67 -3.04 11.98
C VAL A 181 -13.67 -4.17 13.03
N GLY A 182 -14.84 -4.50 13.59
CA GLY A 182 -14.98 -5.60 14.55
C GLY A 182 -14.55 -6.96 13.97
N THR A 183 -14.94 -7.25 12.73
CA THR A 183 -14.55 -8.48 12.03
C THR A 183 -13.05 -8.54 11.80
N HIS A 184 -12.44 -7.45 11.33
CA HIS A 184 -10.97 -7.39 11.17
C HIS A 184 -10.25 -7.55 12.50
N LYS A 185 -10.72 -6.87 13.57
CA LYS A 185 -10.14 -7.01 14.92
C LYS A 185 -10.16 -8.47 15.38
N ALA A 186 -11.27 -9.16 15.22
CA ALA A 186 -11.38 -10.59 15.57
C ALA A 186 -10.37 -11.44 14.79
N ARG A 187 -10.25 -11.24 13.47
CA ARG A 187 -9.30 -11.96 12.62
C ARG A 187 -7.83 -11.66 12.99
N ILE A 188 -7.52 -10.41 13.35
CA ILE A 188 -6.19 -10.02 13.83
C ILE A 188 -5.84 -10.80 15.08
N PHE A 189 -6.73 -10.83 16.06
CA PHE A 189 -6.50 -11.53 17.33
C PHE A 189 -6.35 -13.04 17.12
N GLU A 190 -7.14 -13.64 16.25
CA GLU A 190 -7.02 -15.05 15.86
C GLU A 190 -5.67 -15.33 15.19
N LYS A 191 -5.28 -14.54 14.18
CA LYS A 191 -4.03 -14.74 13.43
C LYS A 191 -2.78 -14.55 14.30
N LEU A 192 -2.82 -13.58 15.22
CA LEU A 192 -1.72 -13.26 16.13
C LEU A 192 -1.77 -14.03 17.44
N GLN A 193 -2.83 -14.81 17.67
CA GLN A 193 -3.07 -15.57 18.91
C GLN A 193 -3.04 -14.67 20.16
N CYS A 194 -3.61 -13.47 20.06
CA CYS A 194 -3.74 -12.51 21.16
C CYS A 194 -5.17 -12.51 21.70
N ALA A 195 -5.34 -12.45 23.01
CA ALA A 195 -6.66 -12.38 23.63
C ALA A 195 -7.19 -10.93 23.74
N ASN A 196 -6.30 -9.92 23.77
CA ASN A 196 -6.65 -8.52 23.99
C ASN A 196 -5.61 -7.57 23.42
N VAL A 197 -5.91 -6.25 23.46
CA VAL A 197 -5.01 -5.20 22.93
C VAL A 197 -3.68 -5.11 23.70
N ILE A 198 -3.67 -5.45 24.98
CA ILE A 198 -2.43 -5.42 25.78
C ILE A 198 -1.44 -6.46 25.27
N GLU A 199 -1.92 -7.67 25.00
CA GLU A 199 -1.09 -8.74 24.42
C GLU A 199 -0.65 -8.39 22.98
N LEU A 200 -1.55 -7.79 22.20
CA LEU A 200 -1.23 -7.28 20.87
C LEU A 200 -0.07 -6.27 20.94
N ASN A 201 -0.12 -5.31 21.88
CA ASN A 201 0.91 -4.29 22.02
C ASN A 201 2.25 -4.89 22.44
N LYS A 202 2.26 -5.82 23.41
CA LYS A 202 3.48 -6.54 23.79
C LYS A 202 4.12 -7.28 22.61
N LEU A 203 3.29 -7.95 21.81
CA LEU A 203 3.78 -8.66 20.62
C LEU A 203 4.33 -7.67 19.59
N ALA A 204 3.66 -6.54 19.39
CA ALA A 204 4.06 -5.51 18.44
C ALA A 204 5.38 -4.81 18.84
N GLU A 205 5.62 -4.60 20.15
CA GLU A 205 6.89 -4.12 20.68
C GLU A 205 8.03 -5.10 20.40
N ILE A 206 7.82 -6.41 20.68
CA ILE A 206 8.83 -7.47 20.44
C ILE A 206 9.28 -7.51 18.98
N HIS A 207 8.36 -7.26 18.06
CA HIS A 207 8.63 -7.31 16.62
C HIS A 207 8.87 -5.94 15.97
N ASN A 208 9.03 -4.87 16.74
CA ASN A 208 9.24 -3.49 16.27
C ASN A 208 8.21 -3.05 15.21
N VAL A 209 6.94 -3.41 15.43
CA VAL A 209 5.85 -3.17 14.47
C VAL A 209 5.15 -1.83 14.73
N ILE A 210 5.27 -1.28 15.94
CA ILE A 210 4.69 0.00 16.32
C ILE A 210 5.76 1.08 16.16
N LEU A 211 5.48 2.09 15.35
CA LEU A 211 6.27 3.32 15.34
C LEU A 211 5.97 4.06 16.65
N THR A 212 6.85 3.94 17.61
CA THR A 212 6.85 4.81 18.79
C THR A 212 7.11 6.24 18.31
N THR A 213 6.08 7.07 18.37
CA THR A 213 6.18 8.54 18.22
C THR A 213 6.97 9.15 19.36
#